data_aac0a92f801c693952ed057b3e8f4533
#
_entry.id   aac0a92f801c693952ed057b3e8f4533
#
_cell.length_a   1.000
_cell.length_b   1.000
_cell.length_c   1.000
_cell.angle_alpha   90.00
_cell.angle_beta   90.00
_cell.angle_gamma   90.00
#
_symmetry.space_group_name_H-M   'P 1'
#
loop_
_entity.id
_entity.type
_entity.pdbx_description
1 polymer ?
#
loop_
_entity_poly.entity_id
_entity_poly.type
_entity_poly.pdbx_seq_one_letter_code
_entity_poly.pdbx_strand_id
1 'polypeptide(L)'
;MQLHIAHATINLQLPSSALEQIDVTNILSSGSVASAFDLTPPARGKYWAGQGGHYICTQPALLGLPARHVIFSSTEAKDLAFGPSVDVPGARSQLDGRRNTDALLSASRDHAAAKWASEYQADGHSDFHLPSRMDLLMAYVCAPSLFETSSWYWSSTQLSRNCAFVQDF
;
A
#
# COMPACT_ATOMS: atom_id res chain seq x y z
N MET A 1 26.90 2.67 3.09
CA MET A 1 25.82 3.04 4.05
C MET A 1 24.53 2.68 3.36
N GLN A 2 23.82 1.68 3.84
CA GLN A 2 22.60 1.24 3.18
C GLN A 2 21.44 2.11 3.68
N LEU A 3 20.81 2.83 2.76
CA LEU A 3 19.63 3.62 3.03
C LEU A 3 18.41 2.69 3.11
N HIS A 4 17.66 2.80 4.19
CA HIS A 4 16.36 2.13 4.29
C HIS A 4 15.26 3.14 4.00
N ILE A 5 14.45 2.82 3.01
CA ILE A 5 13.39 3.69 2.52
C ILE A 5 12.03 3.10 2.91
N ALA A 6 11.11 3.95 3.34
CA ALA A 6 9.73 3.59 3.59
C ALA A 6 8.84 4.18 2.50
N HIS A 7 8.04 3.34 1.88
CA HIS A 7 6.89 3.71 1.08
C HIS A 7 5.60 3.48 1.86
N ALA A 8 4.62 4.30 1.62
CA ALA A 8 3.26 4.02 2.02
C ALA A 8 2.51 3.35 0.86
N THR A 9 1.67 2.38 1.15
CA THR A 9 0.80 1.74 0.17
C THR A 9 -0.64 1.74 0.66
N ILE A 10 -1.56 1.82 -0.28
CA ILE A 10 -2.99 1.62 -0.07
C ILE A 10 -3.44 0.45 -0.93
N ASN A 11 -4.31 -0.37 -0.40
CA ASN A 11 -4.90 -1.49 -1.11
C ASN A 11 -6.37 -1.19 -1.35
N LEU A 12 -6.68 -0.58 -2.49
CA LEU A 12 -8.05 -0.29 -2.89
C LEU A 12 -8.80 -1.59 -3.16
N GLN A 13 -9.73 -1.94 -2.28
CA GLN A 13 -10.54 -3.14 -2.44
C GLN A 13 -11.55 -2.96 -3.57
N LEU A 14 -11.66 -3.98 -4.40
CA LEU A 14 -12.70 -4.04 -5.42
C LEU A 14 -13.98 -4.55 -4.76
N PRO A 15 -15.12 -3.83 -4.85
CA PRO A 15 -16.38 -4.30 -4.32
C PRO A 15 -16.81 -5.57 -5.06
N SER A 16 -17.23 -6.58 -4.31
CA SER A 16 -17.71 -7.87 -4.87
C SER A 16 -18.94 -7.73 -5.77
N SER A 17 -19.63 -6.59 -5.69
CA SER A 17 -20.88 -6.31 -6.42
C SER A 17 -20.70 -5.37 -7.63
N ALA A 18 -19.50 -4.94 -7.95
CA ALA A 18 -19.29 -3.99 -9.06
C ALA A 18 -19.49 -4.61 -10.46
N LEU A 19 -19.83 -5.90 -10.55
CA LEU A 19 -20.18 -6.58 -11.80
C LEU A 19 -21.68 -6.75 -12.02
N GLU A 20 -22.53 -6.38 -11.03
CA GLU A 20 -23.98 -6.46 -11.18
C GLU A 20 -24.62 -5.09 -10.94
N GLN A 21 -25.20 -4.55 -12.00
CA GLN A 21 -26.13 -3.42 -12.05
C GLN A 21 -25.56 -2.00 -11.89
N ILE A 22 -24.94 -1.50 -12.94
CA ILE A 22 -25.11 -0.08 -13.29
C ILE A 22 -26.45 0.01 -14.03
N ASP A 23 -27.51 0.38 -13.32
CA ASP A 23 -28.78 0.73 -13.95
C ASP A 23 -28.62 2.11 -14.62
N VAL A 24 -28.36 2.09 -15.91
CA VAL A 24 -28.05 3.28 -16.73
C VAL A 24 -29.25 4.23 -16.86
N THR A 25 -30.44 3.78 -16.49
CA THR A 25 -31.67 4.56 -16.64
C THR A 25 -31.88 5.63 -15.57
N ASN A 26 -31.20 5.55 -14.42
CA ASN A 26 -31.36 6.51 -13.32
C ASN A 26 -30.34 7.66 -13.31
N ILE A 27 -29.31 7.62 -14.17
CA ILE A 27 -28.26 8.65 -14.23
C ILE A 27 -28.68 9.88 -15.06
N LEU A 28 -29.70 9.76 -15.89
CA LEU A 28 -30.12 10.84 -16.80
C LEU A 28 -31.11 11.84 -16.20
N SER A 29 -31.59 11.64 -14.98
CA SER A 29 -32.65 12.50 -14.39
C SER A 29 -32.21 13.41 -13.24
N SER A 30 -30.99 13.28 -12.71
CA SER A 30 -30.46 14.19 -11.70
C SER A 30 -29.20 14.89 -12.23
N GLY A 31 -29.37 16.16 -12.61
CA GLY A 31 -28.29 17.01 -13.14
C GLY A 31 -27.19 17.39 -12.12
N SER A 32 -26.67 16.41 -11.41
CA SER A 32 -25.47 16.54 -10.60
C SER A 32 -24.45 15.51 -11.08
N VAL A 33 -23.56 15.95 -11.97
CA VAL A 33 -22.36 15.19 -12.35
C VAL A 33 -21.41 15.23 -11.15
N ALA A 34 -21.67 14.41 -10.13
CA ALA A 34 -20.59 13.92 -9.30
C ALA A 34 -19.68 13.16 -10.28
N SER A 35 -18.46 13.65 -10.50
CA SER A 35 -17.50 12.98 -11.35
C SER A 35 -17.40 11.54 -10.86
N ALA A 36 -17.95 10.60 -11.62
CA ALA A 36 -17.75 9.18 -11.37
C ALA A 36 -16.23 9.00 -11.39
N PHE A 37 -15.63 8.69 -10.26
CA PHE A 37 -14.20 8.40 -10.19
C PHE A 37 -13.95 7.27 -11.18
N ASP A 38 -13.14 7.55 -12.19
CA ASP A 38 -12.75 6.50 -13.13
C ASP A 38 -11.90 5.48 -12.36
N LEU A 39 -12.54 4.37 -11.98
CA LEU A 39 -11.90 3.27 -11.28
C LEU A 39 -11.09 2.38 -12.22
N THR A 40 -10.95 2.77 -13.49
CA THR A 40 -10.08 2.08 -14.43
C THR A 40 -8.62 2.37 -14.10
N PRO A 41 -7.82 1.38 -13.71
CA PRO A 41 -6.44 1.63 -13.34
C PRO A 41 -5.63 2.11 -14.55
N PRO A 42 -4.74 3.09 -14.39
CA PRO A 42 -3.83 3.53 -15.43
C PRO A 42 -2.79 2.44 -15.75
N ALA A 43 -1.89 2.71 -16.69
CA ALA A 43 -0.74 1.84 -16.91
C ALA A 43 0.11 1.73 -15.62
N ARG A 44 0.71 0.56 -15.41
CA ARG A 44 1.58 0.28 -14.25
C ARG A 44 2.69 1.33 -14.12
N GLY A 45 2.97 1.75 -12.90
CA GLY A 45 3.93 2.80 -12.59
C GLY A 45 3.43 4.22 -12.85
N LYS A 46 2.21 4.43 -13.35
CA LYS A 46 1.65 5.76 -13.54
C LYS A 46 0.87 6.21 -12.31
N TYR A 47 0.96 7.51 -12.03
CA TYR A 47 0.15 8.12 -10.99
C TYR A 47 -1.33 7.96 -11.30
N TRP A 48 -2.10 7.54 -10.31
CA TRP A 48 -3.54 7.39 -10.43
C TRP A 48 -4.22 8.55 -9.72
N ALA A 49 -4.62 9.54 -10.49
CA ALA A 49 -5.29 10.74 -9.97
C ALA A 49 -6.55 10.35 -9.18
N GLY A 50 -6.71 10.92 -8.00
CA GLY A 50 -7.82 10.60 -7.10
C GLY A 50 -7.58 9.36 -6.21
N GLN A 51 -6.45 8.65 -6.39
CA GLN A 51 -6.09 7.49 -5.57
C GLN A 51 -4.79 7.72 -4.75
N GLY A 52 -4.17 8.87 -4.89
CA GLY A 52 -3.08 9.33 -4.04
C GLY A 52 -1.72 8.69 -4.28
N GLY A 53 -1.52 7.98 -5.40
CA GLY A 53 -0.24 7.33 -5.64
C GLY A 53 -0.11 6.68 -7.03
N HIS A 54 0.95 5.90 -7.18
CA HIS A 54 1.27 5.18 -8.41
C HIS A 54 0.65 3.78 -8.40
N TYR A 55 -0.10 3.47 -9.46
CA TYR A 55 -0.67 2.13 -9.63
C TYR A 55 0.41 1.10 -9.92
N ILE A 56 0.45 0.04 -9.13
CA ILE A 56 1.39 -1.06 -9.28
C ILE A 56 0.74 -2.21 -10.07
N CYS A 57 -0.31 -2.78 -9.51
CA CYS A 57 -1.01 -3.92 -10.11
C CYS A 57 -2.36 -4.15 -9.44
N THR A 58 -3.14 -5.04 -10.05
CA THR A 58 -4.31 -5.65 -9.41
C THR A 58 -3.92 -7.02 -8.88
N GLN A 59 -4.06 -7.22 -7.58
CA GLN A 59 -3.93 -8.54 -6.96
C GLN A 59 -5.29 -9.25 -6.96
N PRO A 60 -5.37 -10.51 -7.40
CA PRO A 60 -6.58 -11.30 -7.26
C PRO A 60 -6.86 -11.60 -5.78
N ALA A 61 -8.07 -12.04 -5.48
CA ALA A 61 -8.39 -12.55 -4.16
C ALA A 61 -7.46 -13.73 -3.81
N LEU A 62 -6.84 -13.68 -2.64
CA LEU A 62 -5.84 -14.66 -2.21
C LEU A 62 -5.85 -14.83 -0.69
N LEU A 63 -5.91 -16.08 -0.23
CA LEU A 63 -5.78 -16.45 1.19
C LEU A 63 -6.67 -15.63 2.15
N GLY A 64 -7.92 -15.40 1.75
CA GLY A 64 -8.90 -14.65 2.54
C GLY A 64 -8.85 -13.13 2.37
N LEU A 65 -7.91 -12.61 1.59
CA LEU A 65 -7.92 -11.20 1.20
C LEU A 65 -8.73 -11.02 -0.10
N PRO A 66 -9.55 -9.97 -0.20
CA PRO A 66 -10.28 -9.66 -1.43
C PRO A 66 -9.35 -9.23 -2.55
N ALA A 67 -9.85 -9.26 -3.79
CA ALA A 67 -9.15 -8.64 -4.91
C ALA A 67 -8.99 -7.13 -4.66
N ARG A 68 -7.83 -6.57 -5.04
CA ARG A 68 -7.47 -5.19 -4.73
C ARG A 68 -6.49 -4.59 -5.72
N HIS A 69 -6.56 -3.29 -5.91
CA HIS A 69 -5.50 -2.54 -6.57
C HIS A 69 -4.43 -2.15 -5.55
N VAL A 70 -3.17 -2.35 -5.90
CA VAL A 70 -2.02 -1.94 -5.09
C VAL A 70 -1.50 -0.61 -5.62
N ILE A 71 -1.43 0.39 -4.75
CA ILE A 71 -1.06 1.77 -5.09
C ILE A 71 0.01 2.21 -4.10
N PHE A 72 1.13 2.73 -4.60
CA PHE A 72 2.24 3.22 -3.79
C PHE A 72 2.29 4.74 -3.78
N SER A 73 2.64 5.32 -2.64
CA SER A 73 2.80 6.77 -2.46
C SER A 73 3.74 7.38 -3.50
N SER A 74 3.53 8.64 -3.83
CA SER A 74 4.42 9.41 -4.73
C SER A 74 5.70 9.88 -4.04
N THR A 75 5.71 9.84 -2.72
CA THR A 75 6.85 10.23 -1.90
C THR A 75 7.31 9.06 -1.05
N GLU A 76 8.56 9.11 -0.68
CA GLU A 76 9.21 8.14 0.18
C GLU A 76 9.94 8.86 1.32
N ALA A 77 10.11 8.18 2.44
CA ALA A 77 10.93 8.66 3.53
C ALA A 77 12.24 7.90 3.57
N LYS A 78 13.35 8.64 3.59
CA LYS A 78 14.71 8.08 3.64
C LYS A 78 15.21 8.03 5.07
N ASP A 79 16.15 7.11 5.32
CA ASP A 79 16.84 6.95 6.61
C ASP A 79 15.92 6.65 7.80
N LEU A 80 14.73 6.08 7.55
CA LEU A 80 13.84 5.67 8.63
C LEU A 80 14.23 4.29 9.18
N ALA A 81 14.29 4.21 10.50
CA ALA A 81 14.39 2.94 11.19
C ALA A 81 13.05 2.18 11.08
N PHE A 82 13.12 0.86 10.95
CA PHE A 82 11.93 0.01 11.07
C PHE A 82 11.26 0.16 12.44
N GLY A 83 12.07 0.09 13.50
CA GLY A 83 11.65 0.20 14.88
C GLY A 83 12.65 -0.45 15.82
N PRO A 84 12.36 -0.51 17.12
CA PRO A 84 13.21 -1.12 18.12
C PRO A 84 13.23 -2.66 18.01
N SER A 85 14.21 -3.28 18.67
CA SER A 85 14.34 -4.73 18.78
C SER A 85 13.25 -5.33 19.69
N VAL A 86 12.03 -5.46 19.16
CA VAL A 86 10.88 -6.03 19.87
C VAL A 86 10.13 -6.98 18.94
N ASP A 87 9.62 -8.08 19.49
CA ASP A 87 8.78 -9.01 18.73
C ASP A 87 7.33 -8.52 18.70
N VAL A 88 6.79 -8.39 17.49
CA VAL A 88 5.39 -7.99 17.24
C VAL A 88 4.69 -9.10 16.45
N PRO A 89 4.16 -10.14 17.12
CA PRO A 89 3.61 -11.31 16.43
C PRO A 89 2.48 -10.99 15.45
N GLY A 90 1.76 -9.90 15.68
CA GLY A 90 0.70 -9.42 14.77
C GLY A 90 1.21 -8.90 13.43
N ALA A 91 2.50 -8.52 13.34
CA ALA A 91 3.13 -7.94 12.15
C ALA A 91 3.88 -8.98 11.29
N ARG A 92 3.38 -10.20 11.18
CA ARG A 92 4.03 -11.30 10.44
C ARG A 92 3.31 -11.74 9.17
N SER A 93 2.23 -11.06 8.79
CA SER A 93 1.54 -11.37 7.54
C SER A 93 2.44 -11.06 6.34
N GLN A 94 2.54 -12.02 5.42
CA GLN A 94 3.28 -11.82 4.17
C GLN A 94 2.47 -11.01 3.14
N LEU A 95 1.15 -10.89 3.35
CA LEU A 95 0.19 -10.40 2.37
C LEU A 95 -0.57 -9.15 2.82
N ASP A 96 -0.73 -8.95 4.13
CA ASP A 96 -1.59 -7.92 4.70
C ASP A 96 -0.74 -6.85 5.40
N GLY A 97 -0.36 -5.83 4.62
CA GLY A 97 0.45 -4.72 5.09
C GLY A 97 -0.29 -3.84 6.11
N ARG A 98 -1.60 -3.66 5.94
CA ARG A 98 -2.42 -2.88 6.87
C ARG A 98 -2.43 -3.52 8.25
N ARG A 99 -2.80 -4.81 8.33
CA ARG A 99 -2.79 -5.55 9.60
C ARG A 99 -1.43 -5.51 10.29
N ASN A 100 -0.34 -5.66 9.53
CA ASN A 100 1.00 -5.57 10.07
C ASN A 100 1.27 -4.18 10.64
N THR A 101 0.94 -3.12 9.89
CA THR A 101 1.13 -1.73 10.29
C THR A 101 0.35 -1.41 11.55
N ASP A 102 -0.92 -1.81 11.63
CA ASP A 102 -1.76 -1.63 12.82
C ASP A 102 -1.14 -2.32 14.06
N ALA A 103 -0.59 -3.53 13.88
CA ALA A 103 0.09 -4.25 14.94
C ALA A 103 1.38 -3.53 15.40
N LEU A 104 2.17 -2.99 14.45
CA LEU A 104 3.38 -2.22 14.75
C LEU A 104 3.06 -0.92 15.50
N LEU A 105 2.00 -0.21 15.09
CA LEU A 105 1.54 1.01 15.75
C LEU A 105 0.97 0.76 17.15
N SER A 106 0.36 -0.40 17.36
CA SER A 106 -0.19 -0.82 18.66
C SER A 106 0.88 -1.36 19.60
N ALA A 107 2.10 -1.58 19.12
CA ALA A 107 3.21 -2.08 19.94
C ALA A 107 3.63 -1.04 20.99
N SER A 108 4.22 -1.51 22.10
CA SER A 108 4.66 -0.66 23.21
C SER A 108 5.81 0.29 22.86
N ARG A 109 6.35 0.21 21.67
CA ARG A 109 7.49 0.98 21.20
C ARG A 109 7.24 1.57 19.83
N ASP A 110 7.90 2.70 19.53
CA ASP A 110 7.72 3.45 18.28
C ASP A 110 8.36 2.73 17.08
N HIS A 111 7.56 2.55 16.03
CA HIS A 111 7.95 1.98 14.74
C HIS A 111 7.88 3.09 13.68
N ALA A 112 8.97 3.84 13.51
CA ALA A 112 9.01 5.05 12.70
C ALA A 112 8.55 4.85 11.25
N ALA A 113 8.96 3.76 10.60
CA ALA A 113 8.53 3.45 9.23
C ALA A 113 7.02 3.21 9.12
N ALA A 114 6.45 2.44 10.07
CA ALA A 114 5.00 2.18 10.10
C ALA A 114 4.20 3.46 10.40
N LYS A 115 4.71 4.29 11.32
CA LYS A 115 4.09 5.56 11.68
C LYS A 115 4.06 6.51 10.48
N TRP A 116 5.20 6.73 9.84
CA TRP A 116 5.27 7.59 8.67
C TRP A 116 4.29 7.14 7.57
N ALA A 117 4.26 5.84 7.27
CA ALA A 117 3.37 5.30 6.25
C ALA A 117 1.87 5.48 6.59
N SER A 118 1.50 5.37 7.86
CA SER A 118 0.11 5.55 8.32
C SER A 118 -0.31 7.02 8.39
N GLU A 119 0.62 7.94 8.51
CA GLU A 119 0.37 9.40 8.54
C GLU A 119 0.36 10.00 7.12
N TYR A 120 0.80 9.26 6.11
CA TYR A 120 0.78 9.73 4.73
C TYR A 120 -0.65 9.93 4.22
N GLN A 121 -0.87 11.06 3.55
CA GLN A 121 -2.17 11.40 2.97
C GLN A 121 -1.99 11.97 1.56
N ALA A 122 -2.84 11.55 0.64
CA ALA A 122 -2.86 12.07 -0.71
C ALA A 122 -4.23 11.86 -1.37
N ASP A 123 -4.67 12.80 -2.20
CA ASP A 123 -5.92 12.74 -2.97
C ASP A 123 -7.18 12.39 -2.14
N GLY A 124 -7.22 12.79 -0.86
CA GLY A 124 -8.32 12.49 0.05
C GLY A 124 -8.24 11.13 0.73
N HIS A 125 -7.23 10.31 0.43
CA HIS A 125 -6.95 9.05 1.12
C HIS A 125 -6.03 9.28 2.32
N SER A 126 -6.35 8.65 3.46
CA SER A 126 -5.58 8.67 4.71
C SER A 126 -5.39 7.25 5.28
N ASP A 127 -5.67 6.23 4.49
CA ASP A 127 -5.64 4.82 4.88
C ASP A 127 -4.38 4.09 4.37
N PHE A 128 -3.32 4.85 4.10
CA PHE A 128 -2.03 4.31 3.74
C PHE A 128 -1.39 3.50 4.89
N HIS A 129 -0.53 2.57 4.53
CA HIS A 129 0.16 1.70 5.47
C HIS A 129 1.53 1.28 4.89
N LEU A 130 2.40 0.76 5.73
CA LEU A 130 3.68 0.20 5.27
C LEU A 130 3.42 -1.09 4.47
N PRO A 131 3.96 -1.23 3.25
CA PRO A 131 3.65 -2.35 2.38
C PRO A 131 4.03 -3.70 3.01
N SER A 132 3.26 -4.74 2.73
CA SER A 132 3.66 -6.10 3.05
C SER A 132 4.82 -6.57 2.17
N ARG A 133 5.43 -7.69 2.54
CA ARG A 133 6.45 -8.33 1.69
C ARG A 133 5.92 -8.60 0.27
N MET A 134 4.67 -9.05 0.15
CA MET A 134 4.06 -9.32 -1.15
C MET A 134 3.82 -8.04 -1.95
N ASP A 135 3.39 -6.95 -1.30
CA ASP A 135 3.18 -5.68 -1.99
C ASP A 135 4.51 -5.17 -2.60
N LEU A 136 5.63 -5.26 -1.86
CA LEU A 136 6.96 -4.91 -2.38
C LEU A 136 7.42 -5.84 -3.51
N LEU A 137 7.20 -7.14 -3.39
CA LEU A 137 7.51 -8.09 -4.46
C LEU A 137 6.71 -7.77 -5.74
N MET A 138 5.43 -7.43 -5.60
CA MET A 138 4.62 -7.02 -6.75
C MET A 138 5.10 -5.70 -7.34
N ALA A 139 5.55 -4.76 -6.51
CA ALA A 139 6.16 -3.52 -6.99
C ALA A 139 7.44 -3.77 -7.78
N TYR A 140 8.31 -4.64 -7.28
CA TYR A 140 9.53 -5.08 -7.98
C TYR A 140 9.24 -5.68 -9.36
N VAL A 141 8.21 -6.54 -9.46
CA VAL A 141 7.86 -7.21 -10.72
C VAL A 141 7.13 -6.28 -11.69
N CYS A 142 6.25 -5.42 -11.19
CA CYS A 142 5.29 -4.67 -12.02
C CYS A 142 5.72 -3.24 -12.36
N ALA A 143 6.52 -2.60 -11.50
CA ALA A 143 6.88 -1.19 -11.65
C ALA A 143 8.25 -0.87 -11.01
N PRO A 144 9.33 -1.63 -11.30
CA PRO A 144 10.63 -1.43 -10.63
C PRO A 144 11.22 -0.04 -10.86
N SER A 145 10.88 0.62 -11.97
CA SER A 145 11.39 1.96 -12.30
C SER A 145 10.91 3.08 -11.37
N LEU A 146 9.98 2.81 -10.46
CA LEU A 146 9.55 3.77 -9.44
C LEU A 146 10.50 3.85 -8.25
N PHE A 147 11.46 2.94 -8.15
CA PHE A 147 12.27 2.74 -6.95
C PHE A 147 13.75 2.99 -7.22
N GLU A 148 14.48 3.42 -6.20
CA GLU A 148 15.93 3.60 -6.29
C GLU A 148 16.61 2.22 -6.27
N THR A 149 17.41 1.92 -7.30
CA THR A 149 18.08 0.61 -7.49
C THR A 149 19.24 0.34 -6.54
N SER A 150 19.64 1.27 -5.71
CA SER A 150 20.73 1.13 -4.73
C SER A 150 20.25 1.20 -3.28
N SER A 151 18.94 1.05 -3.08
CA SER A 151 18.30 1.26 -1.78
C SER A 151 17.43 0.08 -1.38
N TRP A 152 17.32 -0.12 -0.09
CA TRP A 152 16.49 -1.16 0.49
C TRP A 152 15.21 -0.55 1.05
N TYR A 153 14.08 -1.19 0.74
CA TYR A 153 12.75 -0.74 1.13
C TYR A 153 12.16 -1.62 2.23
N TRP A 154 11.73 -0.99 3.32
CA TRP A 154 11.09 -1.70 4.42
C TRP A 154 9.75 -2.29 4.01
N SER A 155 9.54 -3.57 4.33
CA SER A 155 8.19 -4.11 4.43
C SER A 155 7.69 -4.05 5.88
N SER A 156 6.38 -4.06 6.05
CA SER A 156 5.74 -4.20 7.37
C SER A 156 5.87 -5.61 7.96
N THR A 157 6.37 -6.58 7.18
CA THR A 157 6.45 -7.99 7.58
C THR A 157 7.67 -8.25 8.46
N GLN A 158 7.45 -8.40 9.74
CA GLN A 158 8.50 -8.75 10.69
C GLN A 158 8.86 -10.23 10.60
N LEU A 159 10.16 -10.54 10.51
CA LEU A 159 10.68 -11.91 10.55
C LEU A 159 10.97 -12.35 11.98
N SER A 160 11.60 -11.48 12.76
CA SER A 160 11.95 -11.70 14.16
C SER A 160 12.03 -10.36 14.88
N ARG A 161 12.26 -10.40 16.20
CA ARG A 161 12.43 -9.18 17.00
C ARG A 161 13.48 -8.19 16.47
N ASN A 162 14.45 -8.68 15.70
CA ASN A 162 15.57 -7.86 15.20
C ASN A 162 15.54 -7.67 13.69
N CYS A 163 14.62 -8.31 12.97
CA CYS A 163 14.62 -8.35 11.52
C CYS A 163 13.20 -8.15 10.95
N ALA A 164 13.09 -7.28 9.96
CA ALA A 164 11.97 -7.22 9.05
C ALA A 164 12.44 -7.58 7.64
N PHE A 165 11.52 -7.98 6.79
CA PHE A 165 11.83 -8.16 5.38
C PHE A 165 12.07 -6.81 4.72
N VAL A 166 13.00 -6.78 3.80
CA VAL A 166 13.31 -5.65 2.93
C VAL A 166 13.28 -6.12 1.48
N GLN A 167 13.08 -5.19 0.56
CA GLN A 167 13.19 -5.40 -0.88
C GLN A 167 14.29 -4.51 -1.43
N ASP A 168 15.18 -5.11 -2.21
CA ASP A 168 16.18 -4.45 -3.06
C ASP A 168 15.61 -4.34 -4.48
N PHE A 169 15.74 -3.18 -5.14
CA PHE A 169 15.15 -2.88 -6.48
C PHE A 169 16.22 -2.68 -7.54
#